data_c141d0a0a038a975b33e47532199463d
#
_entry.id   c141d0a0a038a975b33e47532199463d
#
_cell.length_a   1.000
_cell.length_b   1.000
_cell.length_c   1.000
_cell.angle_alpha   90.00
_cell.angle_beta   90.00
_cell.angle_gamma   90.00
#
_symmetry.space_group_name_H-M   'P 1'
#
loop_
_entity.id
_entity.type
_entity.pdbx_description
1 polymer ?
#
loop_
_entity_poly.entity_id
_entity_poly.type
_entity_poly.pdbx_seq_one_letter_code
_entity_poly.pdbx_strand_id
1 'polypeptide(L)'
;MPYTRSEVEEAYQHFIKTGDSGDWNAWADLHTTDGIWVEHHLGTFEGREAIRKAILEVMKPVPMMQFPVEWHMIDGDRVVYYPAQVMPDPRGQGDVYRFGCVTILGYAGHGEWSYQEDLYNPREAQSVMEVWLAAGGKFAQ
;
A
#
# COMPACT_ATOMS: atom_id res chain seq x y z
N MET A 1 2.91 -26.93 2.29
CA MET A 1 3.14 -25.48 2.46
C MET A 1 4.31 -25.27 3.41
N PRO A 2 5.30 -24.51 3.01
CA PRO A 2 6.46 -24.28 3.89
C PRO A 2 6.15 -23.34 5.07
N TYR A 3 5.02 -22.62 5.03
CA TYR A 3 4.65 -21.64 6.07
C TYR A 3 3.33 -22.01 6.71
N THR A 4 3.22 -21.78 8.03
CA THR A 4 1.94 -21.93 8.70
C THR A 4 1.06 -20.72 8.41
N ARG A 5 -0.26 -20.88 8.53
CA ARG A 5 -1.19 -19.76 8.41
C ARG A 5 -0.89 -18.68 9.45
N SER A 6 -0.54 -19.10 10.66
CA SER A 6 -0.23 -18.16 11.75
C SER A 6 0.99 -17.29 11.41
N GLU A 7 2.03 -17.89 10.83
CA GLU A 7 3.22 -17.15 10.41
C GLU A 7 2.88 -16.11 9.35
N VAL A 8 2.10 -16.48 8.33
CA VAL A 8 1.71 -15.58 7.25
C VAL A 8 0.82 -14.46 7.80
N GLU A 9 -0.13 -14.79 8.69
CA GLU A 9 -1.01 -13.80 9.31
C GLU A 9 -0.22 -12.78 10.14
N GLU A 10 0.72 -13.24 10.94
CA GLU A 10 1.56 -12.34 11.76
C GLU A 10 2.42 -11.43 10.88
N ALA A 11 3.03 -11.98 9.83
CA ALA A 11 3.82 -11.20 8.88
C ALA A 11 2.95 -10.17 8.15
N TYR A 12 1.73 -10.54 7.78
CA TYR A 12 0.78 -9.64 7.15
C TYR A 12 0.39 -8.48 8.08
N GLN A 13 0.05 -8.78 9.34
CA GLN A 13 -0.30 -7.74 10.31
C GLN A 13 0.88 -6.78 10.53
N HIS A 14 2.09 -7.29 10.58
CA HIS A 14 3.28 -6.47 10.71
C HIS A 14 3.48 -5.58 9.46
N PHE A 15 3.25 -6.12 8.27
CA PHE A 15 3.31 -5.35 7.02
C PHE A 15 2.32 -4.19 7.03
N ILE A 16 1.07 -4.45 7.41
CA ILE A 16 0.02 -3.41 7.49
C ILE A 16 0.40 -2.34 8.52
N LYS A 17 0.83 -2.75 9.70
CA LYS A 17 1.24 -1.83 10.77
C LYS A 17 2.40 -0.94 10.34
N THR A 18 3.37 -1.51 9.64
CA THR A 18 4.53 -0.78 9.15
C THR A 18 4.13 0.27 8.11
N GLY A 19 3.24 -0.09 7.18
CA GLY A 19 2.68 0.87 6.22
C GLY A 19 1.90 1.99 6.91
N ASP A 20 1.11 1.67 7.92
CA ASP A 20 0.34 2.66 8.68
C ASP A 20 1.22 3.63 9.46
N SER A 21 2.43 3.22 9.82
CA SER A 21 3.39 4.09 10.53
C SER A 21 3.93 5.22 9.65
N GLY A 22 3.87 5.08 8.34
CA GLY A 22 4.46 6.03 7.40
C GLY A 22 5.97 5.92 7.26
N ASP A 23 6.60 4.95 7.92
CA ASP A 23 8.02 4.67 7.74
C ASP A 23 8.23 3.81 6.50
N TRP A 24 8.36 4.47 5.37
CA TRP A 24 8.45 3.79 4.08
C TRP A 24 9.79 3.09 3.87
N ASN A 25 10.83 3.48 4.57
CA ASN A 25 12.09 2.73 4.59
C ASN A 25 11.90 1.37 5.29
N ALA A 26 11.25 1.36 6.46
CA ALA A 26 10.93 0.13 7.17
C ALA A 26 10.00 -0.75 6.34
N TRP A 27 9.04 -0.14 5.65
CA TRP A 27 8.12 -0.86 4.76
C TRP A 27 8.87 -1.53 3.60
N ALA A 28 9.79 -0.80 2.96
CA ALA A 28 10.62 -1.35 1.88
C ALA A 28 11.48 -2.52 2.36
N ASP A 29 11.99 -2.45 3.59
CA ASP A 29 12.80 -3.51 4.19
C ASP A 29 12.03 -4.83 4.38
N LEU A 30 10.70 -4.80 4.33
CA LEU A 30 9.87 -6.02 4.41
C LEU A 30 9.76 -6.76 3.07
N HIS A 31 10.34 -6.24 2.01
CA HIS A 31 10.43 -6.94 0.73
C HIS A 31 11.76 -7.68 0.64
N THR A 32 11.78 -8.82 -0.07
CA THR A 32 13.04 -9.54 -0.31
C THR A 32 13.97 -8.69 -1.21
N THR A 33 15.27 -9.00 -1.20
CA THR A 33 16.25 -8.27 -2.01
C THR A 33 15.91 -8.29 -3.50
N ASP A 34 15.24 -9.35 -3.96
CA ASP A 34 14.80 -9.55 -5.34
C ASP A 34 13.29 -9.42 -5.51
N GLY A 35 12.61 -8.86 -4.52
CA GLY A 35 11.16 -8.70 -4.52
C GLY A 35 10.68 -7.85 -5.70
N ILE A 36 9.42 -8.06 -6.08
CA ILE A 36 8.80 -7.38 -7.21
C ILE A 36 7.54 -6.66 -6.72
N TRP A 37 7.42 -5.38 -7.10
CA TRP A 37 6.20 -4.60 -6.89
C TRP A 37 5.64 -4.21 -8.26
N VAL A 38 4.44 -4.72 -8.56
CA VAL A 38 3.69 -4.35 -9.77
C VAL A 38 2.63 -3.33 -9.38
N GLU A 39 2.85 -2.10 -9.80
CA GLU A 39 1.86 -1.04 -9.66
C GLU A 39 1.48 -0.65 -11.09
N HIS A 40 0.31 -1.11 -11.51
CA HIS A 40 -0.10 -1.09 -12.93
C HIS A 40 -0.15 0.31 -13.53
N HIS A 41 -0.31 1.34 -12.71
CA HIS A 41 -0.36 2.73 -13.17
C HIS A 41 1.04 3.37 -13.25
N LEU A 42 1.98 2.89 -12.43
CA LEU A 42 3.33 3.47 -12.34
C LEU A 42 4.38 2.60 -13.02
N GLY A 43 4.24 1.28 -12.97
CA GLY A 43 5.19 0.34 -13.54
C GLY A 43 5.54 -0.82 -12.62
N THR A 44 6.53 -1.59 -13.02
CA THR A 44 7.05 -2.72 -12.25
C THR A 44 8.41 -2.36 -11.68
N PHE A 45 8.56 -2.54 -10.37
CA PHE A 45 9.80 -2.24 -9.66
C PHE A 45 10.43 -3.55 -9.20
N GLU A 46 11.64 -3.82 -9.66
CA GLU A 46 12.34 -5.07 -9.38
C GLU A 46 13.47 -4.83 -8.39
N GLY A 47 13.39 -5.52 -7.25
CA GLY A 47 14.35 -5.45 -6.16
C GLY A 47 13.94 -4.47 -5.07
N ARG A 48 14.36 -4.79 -3.85
CA ARG A 48 14.05 -3.99 -2.65
C ARG A 48 14.40 -2.51 -2.82
N GLU A 49 15.57 -2.22 -3.39
CA GLU A 49 16.01 -0.82 -3.48
C GLU A 49 15.25 -0.03 -4.55
N ALA A 50 14.82 -0.69 -5.64
CA ALA A 50 13.92 -0.06 -6.61
C ALA A 50 12.55 0.21 -5.98
N ILE A 51 12.04 -0.73 -5.18
CA ILE A 51 10.79 -0.57 -4.43
C ILE A 51 10.92 0.60 -3.43
N ARG A 52 12.04 0.68 -2.71
CA ARG A 52 12.31 1.77 -1.76
C ARG A 52 12.25 3.13 -2.44
N LYS A 53 12.98 3.26 -3.53
CA LYS A 53 13.02 4.51 -4.29
C LYS A 53 11.62 4.90 -4.77
N ALA A 54 10.89 3.94 -5.31
CA ALA A 54 9.54 4.18 -5.85
C ALA A 54 8.57 4.62 -4.75
N ILE A 55 8.53 3.92 -3.61
CA ILE A 55 7.58 4.26 -2.55
C ILE A 55 7.88 5.62 -1.93
N LEU A 56 9.15 5.95 -1.75
CA LEU A 56 9.52 7.26 -1.22
C LEU A 56 9.07 8.39 -2.15
N GLU A 57 9.20 8.20 -3.47
CA GLU A 57 8.72 9.18 -4.45
C GLU A 57 7.19 9.27 -4.48
N VAL A 58 6.51 8.13 -4.46
CA VAL A 58 5.04 8.05 -4.51
C VAL A 58 4.40 8.72 -3.29
N MET A 59 4.94 8.49 -2.11
CA MET A 59 4.35 9.00 -0.87
C MET A 59 4.78 10.41 -0.51
N LYS A 60 5.80 10.96 -1.17
CA LYS A 60 6.30 12.29 -0.89
C LYS A 60 5.22 13.38 -0.95
N PRO A 61 4.37 13.45 -2.00
CA PRO A 61 3.33 14.48 -2.05
C PRO A 61 2.12 14.18 -1.19
N VAL A 62 1.94 12.93 -0.74
CA VAL A 62 0.73 12.49 -0.03
C VAL A 62 1.02 11.76 1.29
N PRO A 63 1.90 12.31 2.17
CA PRO A 63 2.23 11.63 3.42
C PRO A 63 1.03 11.50 4.36
N MET A 64 -0.03 12.26 4.13
CA MET A 64 -1.26 12.23 4.91
C MET A 64 -2.22 11.12 4.48
N MET A 65 -1.96 10.44 3.38
CA MET A 65 -2.84 9.37 2.89
C MET A 65 -2.84 8.20 3.87
N GLN A 66 -4.03 7.68 4.15
CA GLN A 66 -4.25 6.53 5.02
C GLN A 66 -4.74 5.34 4.22
N PHE A 67 -4.52 4.14 4.76
CA PHE A 67 -4.80 2.89 4.04
C PHE A 67 -5.59 1.91 4.93
N PRO A 68 -6.81 2.27 5.40
CA PRO A 68 -7.59 1.36 6.23
C PRO A 68 -7.98 0.12 5.43
N VAL A 69 -7.72 -1.05 6.02
CA VAL A 69 -8.02 -2.34 5.38
C VAL A 69 -9.47 -2.72 5.69
N GLU A 70 -10.27 -2.95 4.65
CA GLU A 70 -11.67 -3.35 4.81
C GLU A 70 -11.82 -4.86 5.00
N TRP A 71 -10.99 -5.65 4.31
CA TRP A 71 -10.99 -7.12 4.44
C TRP A 71 -9.68 -7.68 3.91
N HIS A 72 -9.39 -8.92 4.31
CA HIS A 72 -8.26 -9.68 3.76
C HIS A 72 -8.59 -11.18 3.72
N MET A 73 -7.87 -11.89 2.87
CA MET A 73 -7.93 -13.34 2.76
C MET A 73 -6.52 -13.89 2.62
N ILE A 74 -6.29 -15.05 3.23
CA ILE A 74 -5.01 -15.75 3.16
C ILE A 74 -5.23 -17.12 2.54
N ASP A 75 -4.45 -17.43 1.52
CA ASP A 75 -4.41 -18.74 0.89
C ASP A 75 -2.94 -19.15 0.75
N GLY A 76 -2.49 -20.02 1.68
CA GLY A 76 -1.10 -20.46 1.70
C GLY A 76 -0.14 -19.30 1.98
N ASP A 77 0.74 -19.06 1.04
CA ASP A 77 1.71 -17.96 1.08
C ASP A 77 1.19 -16.67 0.43
N ARG A 78 -0.05 -16.66 0.00
CA ARG A 78 -0.65 -15.51 -0.68
C ARG A 78 -1.64 -14.80 0.23
N VAL A 79 -1.54 -13.48 0.27
CA VAL A 79 -2.52 -12.63 0.96
C VAL A 79 -3.14 -11.69 -0.07
N VAL A 80 -4.46 -11.59 -0.06
CA VAL A 80 -5.21 -10.60 -0.85
C VAL A 80 -5.97 -9.72 0.13
N TYR A 81 -5.81 -8.41 0.02
CA TYR A 81 -6.51 -7.50 0.92
C TYR A 81 -6.99 -6.25 0.19
N TYR A 82 -7.92 -5.56 0.82
CA TYR A 82 -8.56 -4.38 0.25
C TYR A 82 -8.27 -3.17 1.13
N PRO A 83 -7.17 -2.44 0.87
CA PRO A 83 -6.90 -1.18 1.53
C PRO A 83 -7.64 -0.07 0.81
N ALA A 84 -8.50 0.65 1.50
CA ALA A 84 -9.00 1.89 0.97
C ALA A 84 -7.88 2.94 0.97
N GLN A 85 -7.84 3.79 -0.05
CA GLN A 85 -6.90 4.88 -0.13
C GLN A 85 -7.66 6.14 0.28
N VAL A 86 -7.32 6.72 1.43
CA VAL A 86 -8.14 7.77 2.04
C VAL A 86 -7.32 9.03 2.25
N MET A 87 -7.83 10.15 1.74
CA MET A 87 -7.28 11.48 2.00
C MET A 87 -8.09 12.15 3.11
N PRO A 88 -7.44 12.87 4.04
CA PRO A 88 -8.16 13.56 5.12
C PRO A 88 -8.97 14.72 4.55
N ASP A 89 -10.14 14.97 5.14
CA ASP A 89 -10.97 16.10 4.75
C ASP A 89 -10.26 17.42 5.05
N PRO A 90 -9.96 18.25 4.03
CA PRO A 90 -9.25 19.52 4.24
C PRO A 90 -10.05 20.52 5.08
N ARG A 91 -11.38 20.35 5.13
CA ARG A 91 -12.29 21.25 5.86
C ARG A 91 -12.60 20.76 7.26
N GLY A 92 -12.20 19.53 7.62
CA GLY A 92 -12.49 18.95 8.93
C GLY A 92 -13.97 18.71 9.19
N GLN A 93 -14.78 18.51 8.16
CA GLN A 93 -16.23 18.36 8.27
C GLN A 93 -16.69 16.90 8.20
N GLY A 94 -15.76 15.96 8.08
CA GLY A 94 -16.06 14.52 8.02
C GLY A 94 -16.39 14.02 6.63
N ASP A 95 -16.17 14.82 5.58
CA ASP A 95 -16.32 14.35 4.20
C ASP A 95 -15.27 13.28 3.88
N VAL A 96 -15.64 12.32 3.05
CA VAL A 96 -14.80 11.17 2.72
C VAL A 96 -14.26 11.29 1.31
N TYR A 97 -12.94 11.24 1.21
CA TYR A 97 -12.20 11.25 -0.08
C TYR A 97 -11.44 9.95 -0.17
N ARG A 98 -12.00 8.96 -0.85
CA ARG A 98 -11.43 7.61 -0.89
C ARG A 98 -11.63 6.94 -2.22
N PHE A 99 -10.72 6.04 -2.56
CA PHE A 99 -10.89 5.08 -3.66
C PHE A 99 -10.41 3.70 -3.21
N GLY A 100 -10.89 2.66 -3.89
CA GLY A 100 -10.56 1.28 -3.55
C GLY A 100 -9.28 0.81 -4.20
N CYS A 101 -8.68 -0.20 -3.59
CA CYS A 101 -7.51 -0.88 -4.13
C CYS A 101 -7.55 -2.35 -3.69
N VAL A 102 -7.16 -3.26 -4.57
CA VAL A 102 -6.90 -4.66 -4.18
C VAL A 102 -5.41 -4.89 -4.24
N THR A 103 -4.83 -5.37 -3.15
CA THR A 103 -3.40 -5.68 -3.08
C THR A 103 -3.20 -7.18 -2.91
N ILE A 104 -2.29 -7.72 -3.68
CA ILE A 104 -1.88 -9.14 -3.63
C ILE A 104 -0.45 -9.19 -3.13
N LEU A 105 -0.20 -9.99 -2.09
CA LEU A 105 1.13 -10.20 -1.53
C LEU A 105 1.53 -11.66 -1.65
N GLY A 106 2.81 -11.92 -1.95
CA GLY A 106 3.42 -13.24 -1.90
C GLY A 106 4.46 -13.29 -0.78
N TYR A 107 4.21 -14.17 0.21
CA TYR A 107 5.09 -14.31 1.37
C TYR A 107 6.30 -15.19 1.03
N ALA A 108 7.47 -14.78 1.48
CA ALA A 108 8.74 -15.48 1.19
C ALA A 108 9.43 -16.02 2.45
N GLY A 109 8.77 -15.95 3.60
CA GLY A 109 9.38 -16.36 4.88
C GLY A 109 10.14 -15.23 5.55
N HIS A 110 10.54 -15.45 6.79
CA HIS A 110 11.33 -14.50 7.59
C HIS A 110 10.70 -13.10 7.71
N GLY A 111 9.37 -13.03 7.64
CA GLY A 111 8.65 -11.76 7.70
C GLY A 111 8.75 -10.93 6.42
N GLU A 112 9.26 -11.49 5.33
CA GLU A 112 9.50 -10.77 4.08
C GLU A 112 8.56 -11.21 2.95
N TRP A 113 8.35 -10.28 2.03
CA TRP A 113 7.44 -10.47 0.89
C TRP A 113 8.22 -10.37 -0.41
N SER A 114 8.05 -11.37 -1.29
CA SER A 114 8.73 -11.41 -2.59
C SER A 114 7.90 -10.81 -3.72
N TYR A 115 6.61 -10.56 -3.48
CA TYR A 115 5.71 -10.06 -4.50
C TYR A 115 4.66 -9.16 -3.90
N GLN A 116 4.39 -8.04 -4.59
CA GLN A 116 3.26 -7.16 -4.30
C GLN A 116 2.67 -6.67 -5.61
N GLU A 117 1.36 -6.70 -5.70
CA GLU A 117 0.64 -6.17 -6.87
C GLU A 117 -0.55 -5.35 -6.39
N ASP A 118 -0.65 -4.11 -6.87
CA ASP A 118 -1.74 -3.20 -6.53
C ASP A 118 -2.63 -2.99 -7.75
N LEU A 119 -3.93 -3.20 -7.55
CA LEU A 119 -4.94 -3.08 -8.61
C LEU A 119 -5.99 -2.06 -8.17
N TYR A 120 -6.05 -0.95 -8.88
CA TYR A 120 -7.06 0.08 -8.64
C TYR A 120 -7.44 0.75 -9.96
N ASN A 121 -8.56 1.45 -9.95
CA ASN A 121 -9.00 2.21 -11.11
C ASN A 121 -8.33 3.60 -11.08
N PRO A 122 -7.38 3.89 -11.99
CA PRO A 122 -6.67 5.17 -11.97
C PRO A 122 -7.59 6.36 -12.25
N ARG A 123 -8.68 6.18 -12.98
CA ARG A 123 -9.67 7.26 -13.22
C ARG A 123 -10.41 7.63 -11.95
N GLU A 124 -10.80 6.61 -11.16
CA GLU A 124 -11.42 6.85 -9.86
C GLU A 124 -10.46 7.56 -8.92
N ALA A 125 -9.21 7.09 -8.84
CA ALA A 125 -8.18 7.73 -8.04
C ALA A 125 -7.99 9.20 -8.43
N GLN A 126 -7.89 9.47 -9.72
CA GLN A 126 -7.75 10.84 -10.23
C GLN A 126 -8.94 11.71 -9.85
N SER A 127 -10.17 11.19 -10.01
CA SER A 127 -11.40 11.94 -9.67
C SER A 127 -11.44 12.29 -8.18
N VAL A 128 -11.08 11.34 -7.32
CA VAL A 128 -11.03 11.58 -5.87
C VAL A 128 -10.02 12.66 -5.53
N MET A 129 -8.83 12.61 -6.13
CA MET A 129 -7.78 13.60 -5.88
C MET A 129 -8.19 14.99 -6.38
N GLU A 130 -8.85 15.07 -7.52
CA GLU A 130 -9.33 16.35 -8.04
C GLU A 130 -10.38 16.98 -7.10
N VAL A 131 -11.32 16.18 -6.60
CA VAL A 131 -12.34 16.66 -5.66
C VAL A 131 -11.69 17.08 -4.33
N TRP A 132 -10.70 16.32 -3.86
CA TRP A 132 -9.95 16.64 -2.64
C TRP A 132 -9.20 17.98 -2.77
N LEU A 133 -8.53 18.20 -3.90
CA LEU A 133 -7.84 19.47 -4.18
C LEU A 133 -8.82 20.62 -4.25
N ALA A 134 -9.96 20.42 -4.90
CA ALA A 134 -11.02 21.45 -5.01
C ALA A 134 -11.60 21.80 -3.63
N ALA A 135 -11.60 20.86 -2.69
CA ALA A 135 -12.06 21.07 -1.32
C ALA A 135 -11.02 21.79 -0.43
N GLY A 136 -9.84 22.06 -0.96
CA GLY A 136 -8.79 22.76 -0.23
C GLY A 136 -7.60 21.87 0.15
N GLY A 137 -7.57 20.63 -0.31
CA GLY A 137 -6.43 19.73 -0.12
C GLY A 137 -5.18 20.27 -0.78
N LYS A 138 -4.02 19.97 -0.20
CA LYS A 138 -2.73 20.40 -0.73
C LYS A 138 -1.74 19.26 -0.61
N PHE A 139 -1.03 18.99 -1.71
CA PHE A 139 0.09 18.06 -1.67
C PHE A 139 1.21 18.63 -0.81
N ALA A 140 1.94 17.75 -0.14
CA ALA A 140 3.16 18.12 0.57
C ALA A 140 4.26 18.48 -0.45
N GLN A 141 5.16 19.34 -0.04
CA GLN A 141 6.30 19.77 -0.87
C GLN A 141 7.58 19.05 -0.51
#